data_894d1c76f40bc732030e851dc7d1378c
#
_entry.id   894d1c76f40bc732030e851dc7d1378c
#
_cell.length_a   1.000
_cell.length_b   1.000
_cell.length_c   1.000
_cell.angle_alpha   90.00
_cell.angle_beta   90.00
_cell.angle_gamma   90.00
#
_symmetry.space_group_name_H-M   'P 1'
#
loop_
_entity.id
_entity.type
_entity.pdbx_description
1 polymer ?
#
loop_
_entity_poly.entity_id
_entity_poly.type
_entity_poly.pdbx_seq_one_letter_code
_entity_poly.pdbx_strand_id
1 'polypeptide(L)'
;MSIMGTRIKQVREQRGLTQKDLANRIHKSPATVSAYEIGMQTPPTDVLLSIARVLHVPITYLAGQTSDNGISTLHLDSQQKEVLDLLISEFTTPTSSGEELSPQQVKIIQKIAVLFSQKKL
;
A
#
# COMPACT_ATOMS: atom_id res chain seq x y z
N MET A 1 -4.61 17.99 14.74
CA MET A 1 -3.74 17.25 13.83
C MET A 1 -4.58 16.52 12.81
N SER A 2 -4.22 16.62 11.57
CA SER A 2 -4.95 15.90 10.54
C SER A 2 -4.39 14.48 10.41
N ILE A 3 -5.26 13.54 10.11
CA ILE A 3 -4.84 12.16 9.83
C ILE A 3 -3.85 12.13 8.68
N MET A 4 -4.13 12.92 7.65
CA MET A 4 -3.27 13.03 6.47
C MET A 4 -1.86 13.45 6.86
N GLY A 5 -1.72 14.52 7.61
CA GLY A 5 -0.41 15.01 8.02
C GLY A 5 0.35 13.99 8.86
N THR A 6 -0.32 13.36 9.79
CA THR A 6 0.28 12.33 10.63
C THR A 6 0.77 11.15 9.80
N ARG A 7 -0.02 10.71 8.83
CA ARG A 7 0.37 9.58 7.97
C ARG A 7 1.52 9.93 7.05
N ILE A 8 1.52 11.14 6.50
CA ILE A 8 2.66 11.60 5.67
C ILE A 8 3.94 11.54 6.49
N LYS A 9 3.91 12.07 7.70
CA LYS A 9 5.09 12.07 8.57
C LYS A 9 5.52 10.65 8.91
N GLN A 10 4.60 9.81 9.31
CA GLN A 10 4.92 8.43 9.70
C GLN A 10 5.56 7.66 8.55
N VAL A 11 4.96 7.71 7.37
CA VAL A 11 5.50 6.97 6.23
C VAL A 11 6.82 7.56 5.77
N ARG A 12 6.94 8.88 5.79
CA ARG A 12 8.20 9.55 5.46
C ARG A 12 9.33 9.04 6.34
N GLU A 13 9.10 8.99 7.64
CA GLU A 13 10.09 8.51 8.59
C GLU A 13 10.39 7.02 8.38
N GLN A 14 9.39 6.23 8.10
CA GLN A 14 9.58 4.82 7.78
C GLN A 14 10.44 4.60 6.54
N ARG A 15 10.35 5.52 5.58
CA ARG A 15 11.18 5.45 4.36
C ARG A 15 12.56 6.06 4.56
N GLY A 16 12.85 6.57 5.74
CA GLY A 16 14.15 7.18 6.02
C GLY A 16 14.36 8.54 5.37
N LEU A 17 13.29 9.24 5.05
CA LEU A 17 13.36 10.54 4.40
C LEU A 17 13.19 11.66 5.41
N THR A 18 14.00 12.72 5.24
CA THR A 18 13.79 13.97 5.97
C THR A 18 12.70 14.79 5.31
N GLN A 19 12.22 15.82 6.00
CA GLN A 19 11.30 16.77 5.38
C GLN A 19 11.91 17.42 4.14
N LYS A 20 13.20 17.71 4.21
CA LYS A 20 13.92 18.27 3.07
C LYS A 20 13.97 17.31 1.90
N ASP A 21 14.22 16.02 2.17
CA ASP A 21 14.26 15.01 1.13
C ASP A 21 12.91 14.90 0.42
N LEU A 22 11.84 14.83 1.18
CA LEU A 22 10.52 14.76 0.59
C LEU A 22 10.20 16.03 -0.19
N ALA A 23 10.52 17.20 0.38
CA ALA A 23 10.27 18.47 -0.27
C ALA A 23 10.96 18.55 -1.63
N ASN A 24 12.21 18.13 -1.69
CA ASN A 24 12.96 18.13 -2.95
C ASN A 24 12.30 17.23 -4.00
N ARG A 25 11.78 16.11 -3.58
CA ARG A 25 11.17 15.14 -4.50
C ARG A 25 9.82 15.59 -5.04
N ILE A 26 9.11 16.42 -4.29
CA ILE A 26 7.81 16.94 -4.72
C ILE A 26 7.90 18.39 -5.17
N HIS A 27 9.10 18.94 -5.27
CA HIS A 27 9.35 20.31 -5.72
C HIS A 27 8.66 21.36 -4.84
N LYS A 28 8.76 21.17 -3.53
CA LYS A 28 8.23 22.08 -2.53
C LYS A 28 9.33 22.42 -1.53
N SER A 29 9.06 23.37 -0.65
CA SER A 29 10.00 23.71 0.41
C SER A 29 9.82 22.80 1.62
N PRO A 30 10.87 22.61 2.43
CA PRO A 30 10.72 21.86 3.69
C PRO A 30 9.66 22.46 4.61
N ALA A 31 9.52 23.78 4.62
CA ALA A 31 8.49 24.45 5.40
C ALA A 31 7.09 24.03 4.96
N THR A 32 6.90 23.85 3.65
CA THR A 32 5.63 23.39 3.12
C THR A 32 5.33 21.96 3.56
N VAL A 33 6.32 21.06 3.51
CA VAL A 33 6.15 19.70 4.00
C VAL A 33 5.81 19.71 5.48
N SER A 34 6.50 20.51 6.26
CA SER A 34 6.20 20.64 7.68
C SER A 34 4.77 21.10 7.91
N ALA A 35 4.31 22.09 7.15
CA ALA A 35 2.94 22.58 7.26
C ALA A 35 1.91 21.50 6.92
N TYR A 36 2.19 20.65 5.94
CA TYR A 36 1.33 19.53 5.62
C TYR A 36 1.29 18.52 6.77
N GLU A 37 2.45 18.23 7.37
CA GLU A 37 2.52 17.21 8.42
C GLU A 37 1.82 17.63 9.70
N ILE A 38 1.88 18.92 10.04
CA ILE A 38 1.21 19.42 11.24
C ILE A 38 -0.24 19.84 10.98
N GLY A 39 -0.69 19.78 9.74
CA GLY A 39 -2.08 20.06 9.40
C GLY A 39 -2.41 21.53 9.21
N MET A 40 -1.41 22.41 9.16
CA MET A 40 -1.65 23.83 8.88
C MET A 40 -2.04 24.08 7.43
N GLN A 41 -1.57 23.24 6.53
CA GLN A 41 -1.94 23.30 5.13
C GLN A 41 -2.33 21.90 4.67
N THR A 42 -3.26 21.86 3.74
CA THR A 42 -3.66 20.61 3.09
C THR A 42 -3.06 20.57 1.70
N PRO A 43 -2.30 19.54 1.36
CA PRO A 43 -1.75 19.47 0.02
C PRO A 43 -2.85 19.36 -1.03
N PRO A 44 -2.74 20.09 -2.14
CA PRO A 44 -3.65 19.88 -3.27
C PRO A 44 -3.56 18.44 -3.77
N THR A 45 -4.58 18.01 -4.49
CA THR A 45 -4.65 16.61 -4.94
C THR A 45 -3.44 16.18 -5.76
N ASP A 46 -2.96 17.04 -6.64
CA ASP A 46 -1.79 16.73 -7.46
C ASP A 46 -0.53 16.58 -6.60
N VAL A 47 -0.37 17.44 -5.60
CA VAL A 47 0.76 17.35 -4.67
C VAL A 47 0.64 16.10 -3.81
N LEU A 48 -0.56 15.80 -3.32
CA LEU A 48 -0.80 14.61 -2.52
C LEU A 48 -0.49 13.35 -3.32
N LEU A 49 -0.84 13.33 -4.59
CA LEU A 49 -0.52 12.23 -5.47
C LEU A 49 0.99 12.05 -5.61
N SER A 50 1.72 13.15 -5.75
CA SER A 50 3.19 13.11 -5.80
C SER A 50 3.78 12.56 -4.52
N ILE A 51 3.27 13.00 -3.38
CA ILE A 51 3.70 12.49 -2.07
C ILE A 51 3.46 10.99 -1.98
N ALA A 52 2.28 10.54 -2.38
CA ALA A 52 1.94 9.12 -2.35
C ALA A 52 2.89 8.29 -3.22
N ARG A 53 3.24 8.79 -4.38
CA ARG A 53 4.20 8.12 -5.28
C ARG A 53 5.59 8.03 -4.66
N VAL A 54 6.07 9.13 -4.10
CA VAL A 54 7.40 9.16 -3.46
C VAL A 54 7.45 8.21 -2.28
N LEU A 55 6.38 8.16 -1.50
CA LEU A 55 6.32 7.32 -0.30
C LEU A 55 5.88 5.89 -0.59
N HIS A 56 5.49 5.60 -1.82
CA HIS A 56 5.03 4.26 -2.24
C HIS A 56 3.83 3.77 -1.41
N VAL A 57 2.86 4.64 -1.24
CA VAL A 57 1.60 4.30 -0.58
C VAL A 57 0.43 4.77 -1.43
N PRO A 58 -0.73 4.16 -1.29
CA PRO A 58 -1.92 4.64 -1.98
C PRO A 58 -2.31 6.02 -1.48
N ILE A 59 -2.78 6.86 -2.39
CA ILE A 59 -3.27 8.19 -2.02
C ILE A 59 -4.42 8.09 -1.01
N THR A 60 -5.25 7.07 -1.14
CA THR A 60 -6.36 6.83 -0.22
C THR A 60 -5.91 6.62 1.22
N TYR A 61 -4.76 5.98 1.40
CA TYR A 61 -4.19 5.82 2.73
C TYR A 61 -3.83 7.16 3.34
N LEU A 62 -3.14 8.02 2.58
CA LEU A 62 -2.76 9.35 3.06
C LEU A 62 -3.98 10.22 3.33
N ALA A 63 -5.00 10.09 2.50
CA ALA A 63 -6.23 10.86 2.67
C ALA A 63 -7.09 10.39 3.85
N GLY A 64 -6.70 9.31 4.51
CA GLY A 64 -7.44 8.80 5.65
C GLY A 64 -8.70 8.03 5.29
N GLN A 65 -8.84 7.63 4.03
CA GLN A 65 -10.02 6.89 3.60
C GLN A 65 -9.95 5.41 3.92
N THR A 66 -8.77 4.91 4.23
CA THR A 66 -8.60 3.54 4.67
C THR A 66 -8.34 3.55 6.17
N SER A 67 -8.96 2.64 6.90
CA SER A 67 -8.69 2.52 8.32
C SER A 67 -7.26 2.04 8.54
N ASP A 68 -6.77 2.18 9.76
CA ASP A 68 -5.45 1.66 10.12
C ASP A 68 -5.40 0.15 10.01
N ASN A 69 -6.53 -0.46 10.17
CA ASN A 69 -6.74 -1.82 9.78
C ASN A 69 -6.88 -1.91 8.30
N GLY A 70 -6.25 -1.01 7.62
CA GLY A 70 -6.42 -0.70 6.23
C GLY A 70 -6.40 -1.82 5.31
N ILE A 71 -5.95 -2.80 5.85
CA ILE A 71 -6.27 -4.06 5.32
C ILE A 71 -7.70 -4.32 5.71
N SER A 72 -8.57 -3.45 5.42
CA SER A 72 -9.91 -3.85 5.54
C SER A 72 -10.08 -4.96 4.53
N THR A 73 -10.03 -6.11 5.05
CA THR A 73 -10.47 -7.31 4.37
C THR A 73 -11.82 -7.08 3.70
N LEU A 74 -12.49 -6.04 4.10
CA LEU A 74 -13.69 -5.58 3.42
C LEU A 74 -13.44 -5.13 2.00
N HIS A 75 -12.22 -4.75 1.70
CA HIS A 75 -11.84 -4.30 0.36
C HIS A 75 -11.03 -5.33 -0.40
N LEU A 76 -10.79 -6.46 0.19
CA LEU A 76 -10.44 -7.62 -0.58
C LEU A 76 -11.70 -8.06 -1.31
N ASP A 77 -12.16 -7.19 -2.15
CA ASP A 77 -13.31 -7.48 -2.96
C ASP A 77 -12.90 -8.41 -4.09
N SER A 78 -13.78 -8.62 -4.99
CA SER A 78 -13.60 -9.57 -6.07
C SER A 78 -12.35 -9.35 -6.90
N GLN A 79 -11.85 -8.13 -7.01
CA GLN A 79 -10.65 -7.85 -7.81
C GLN A 79 -9.38 -8.42 -7.19
N GLN A 80 -9.22 -8.22 -5.90
CA GLN A 80 -8.03 -8.74 -5.20
C GLN A 80 -8.08 -10.25 -5.12
N LYS A 81 -9.27 -10.79 -4.96
CA LYS A 81 -9.45 -12.22 -4.99
C LYS A 81 -9.12 -12.79 -6.36
N GLU A 82 -9.51 -12.12 -7.41
CA GLU A 82 -9.16 -12.53 -8.77
C GLU A 82 -7.65 -12.56 -8.99
N VAL A 83 -6.96 -11.53 -8.53
CA VAL A 83 -5.49 -11.50 -8.63
C VAL A 83 -4.88 -12.64 -7.86
N LEU A 84 -5.36 -12.91 -6.65
CA LEU A 84 -4.87 -14.01 -5.86
C LEU A 84 -5.16 -15.36 -6.53
N ASP A 85 -6.35 -15.53 -7.06
CA ASP A 85 -6.72 -16.76 -7.77
C ASP A 85 -5.87 -16.96 -9.03
N LEU A 86 -5.58 -15.88 -9.75
CA LEU A 86 -4.70 -15.94 -10.92
C LEU A 86 -3.28 -16.32 -10.53
N LEU A 87 -2.77 -15.75 -9.44
CA LEU A 87 -1.45 -16.10 -8.95
C LEU A 87 -1.39 -17.59 -8.58
N ILE A 88 -2.42 -18.06 -7.90
CA ILE A 88 -2.50 -19.46 -7.51
C ILE A 88 -2.59 -20.36 -8.75
N SER A 89 -3.38 -19.98 -9.73
CA SER A 89 -3.51 -20.72 -10.98
C SER A 89 -2.17 -20.84 -11.70
N GLU A 90 -1.44 -19.73 -11.79
CA GLU A 90 -0.14 -19.76 -12.46
C GLU A 90 0.86 -20.64 -11.73
N PHE A 91 0.82 -20.63 -10.41
CA PHE A 91 1.74 -21.42 -9.62
C PHE A 91 1.35 -22.89 -9.55
N THR A 92 0.08 -23.19 -9.66
CA THR A 92 -0.39 -24.57 -9.55
C THR A 92 -0.55 -25.27 -10.89
N THR A 93 -0.60 -24.53 -11.99
CA THR A 93 -0.66 -25.15 -13.30
C THR A 93 0.67 -25.82 -13.58
N PRO A 94 0.68 -27.12 -13.94
CA PRO A 94 1.92 -27.75 -14.36
C PRO A 94 2.39 -27.04 -15.62
N THR A 95 3.40 -26.25 -15.47
CA THR A 95 3.98 -25.61 -16.61
C THR A 95 4.73 -26.66 -17.42
N SER A 96 4.61 -26.57 -18.68
CA SER A 96 5.32 -27.45 -19.60
C SER A 96 6.83 -27.35 -19.46
N SER A 97 7.33 -26.41 -18.72
CA SER A 97 8.76 -26.25 -18.51
C SER A 97 9.32 -27.20 -17.47
N GLY A 98 8.49 -27.91 -16.75
CA GLY A 98 8.97 -28.86 -15.75
C GLY A 98 9.48 -28.21 -14.48
N GLU A 99 9.42 -26.92 -14.38
CA GLU A 99 9.76 -26.25 -13.13
C GLU A 99 8.56 -26.28 -12.22
N GLU A 100 8.59 -27.19 -11.31
CA GLU A 100 7.52 -27.31 -10.34
C GLU A 100 7.88 -26.55 -9.09
N LEU A 101 6.88 -25.85 -8.55
CA LEU A 101 7.01 -25.29 -7.23
C LEU A 101 7.19 -26.45 -6.25
N SER A 102 8.04 -26.22 -5.26
CA SER A 102 8.20 -27.20 -4.22
C SER A 102 6.86 -27.43 -3.52
N PRO A 103 6.60 -28.62 -2.98
CA PRO A 103 5.35 -28.87 -2.26
C PRO A 103 5.09 -27.86 -1.14
N GLN A 104 6.14 -27.36 -0.53
CA GLN A 104 6.01 -26.37 0.52
C GLN A 104 5.48 -25.03 -0.03
N GLN A 105 5.96 -24.63 -1.18
CA GLN A 105 5.49 -23.38 -1.80
C GLN A 105 4.02 -23.48 -2.19
N VAL A 106 3.62 -24.59 -2.73
CA VAL A 106 2.22 -24.84 -3.06
C VAL A 106 1.36 -24.81 -1.79
N LYS A 107 1.83 -25.42 -0.72
CA LYS A 107 1.11 -25.41 0.55
C LYS A 107 0.92 -23.99 1.10
N ILE A 108 1.94 -23.18 1.02
CA ILE A 108 1.86 -21.80 1.51
C ILE A 108 0.82 -21.01 0.71
N ILE A 109 0.85 -21.13 -0.61
CA ILE A 109 -0.09 -20.45 -1.49
C ILE A 109 -1.52 -20.93 -1.20
N GLN A 110 -1.72 -22.22 -1.04
CA GLN A 110 -3.02 -22.77 -0.71
C GLN A 110 -3.53 -22.29 0.64
N LYS A 111 -2.66 -22.20 1.63
CA LYS A 111 -3.04 -21.68 2.94
C LYS A 111 -3.48 -20.23 2.85
N ILE A 112 -2.75 -19.42 2.09
CA ILE A 112 -3.13 -18.02 1.88
C ILE A 112 -4.51 -17.95 1.23
N ALA A 113 -4.75 -18.75 0.21
CA ALA A 113 -6.04 -18.78 -0.47
C ALA A 113 -7.18 -19.14 0.46
N VAL A 114 -6.97 -20.15 1.31
CA VAL A 114 -7.96 -20.59 2.27
C VAL A 114 -8.26 -19.51 3.29
N LEU A 115 -7.22 -18.84 3.80
CA LEU A 115 -7.39 -17.76 4.75
C LEU A 115 -8.20 -16.61 4.16
N PHE A 116 -7.90 -16.23 2.91
CA PHE A 116 -8.65 -15.19 2.23
C PHE A 116 -10.09 -15.60 1.98
N SER A 117 -10.33 -16.84 1.62
CA SER A 117 -11.69 -17.35 1.43
C SER A 117 -12.49 -17.34 2.73
N GLN A 118 -11.86 -17.71 3.84
CA GLN A 118 -12.53 -17.74 5.13
C GLN A 118 -12.89 -16.34 5.61
N LYS A 119 -12.04 -15.37 5.35
CA LYS A 119 -12.30 -13.99 5.75
C LYS A 119 -13.45 -13.34 4.98
N LYS A 120 -13.87 -13.93 3.91
CA LYS A 120 -14.97 -13.42 3.12
C LYS A 120 -16.33 -13.71 3.72
N LEU A 121 -16.37 -14.61 4.62
CA LEU A 121 -17.64 -14.96 5.29
C LEU A 121 -17.93 -14.00 6.47
#